data_5d488449a165f354033498799ad07184
#
_entry.id   5d488449a165f354033498799ad07184
#
_cell.length_a   1.000
_cell.length_b   1.000
_cell.length_c   1.000
_cell.angle_alpha   90.00
_cell.angle_beta   90.00
_cell.angle_gamma   90.00
#
_symmetry.space_group_name_H-M   'P 1'
#
loop_
_entity.id
_entity.type
_entity.pdbx_description
1 polymer ?
#
loop_
_entity_poly.entity_id
_entity_poly.type
_entity_poly.pdbx_seq_one_letter_code
_entity_poly.pdbx_strand_id
1 'polypeptide(L)'
;MLLKKAEEKAEEKAEENVVNIAKPHPHFVRVKTGEKIYIEKDEFKIGKSRIHADYALENNSAISRVHVIIIRRNGVNYLKDNASTNGTFVDGEKLEPGREVLLKNDMHVKFGDEDFIFYLREEAN
;
A
#
# COMPACT_ATOMS: atom_id res chain seq x y z
N MET A 1 -18.52 27.71 -3.71
CA MET A 1 -18.78 26.94 -3.45
C MET A 1 -18.56 26.25 -3.10
N LEU A 2 -18.03 26.34 -3.48
CA LEU A 2 -18.11 25.40 -3.20
C LEU A 2 -17.57 24.80 -2.76
N LEU A 3 -17.08 24.90 -3.04
CA LEU A 3 -17.01 24.08 -2.72
C LEU A 3 -16.65 23.66 -2.09
N LYS A 4 -16.29 23.86 -2.12
CA LYS A 4 -16.36 23.26 -1.73
C LYS A 4 -16.29 22.75 -1.02
N LYS A 5 -15.97 23.02 -1.11
CA LYS A 5 -16.25 22.40 -0.68
C LYS A 5 -15.85 21.64 -0.20
N ALA A 6 -15.45 22.03 -0.45
CA ALA A 6 -15.47 21.12 -0.20
C ALA A 6 -14.77 20.67 0.16
N GLU A 7 -14.48 20.91 -0.01
CA GLU A 7 -14.34 20.23 0.19
C GLU A 7 -14.26 19.64 0.81
N GLU A 8 -13.93 19.87 0.55
CA GLU A 8 -14.22 19.24 0.90
C GLU A 8 -14.46 18.75 1.25
N LYS A 9 -14.39 18.86 1.03
CA LYS A 9 -14.90 18.37 1.10
C LYS A 9 -14.67 17.75 1.16
N ALA A 10 -14.53 18.13 0.65
CA ALA A 10 -14.70 17.45 0.51
C ALA A 10 -14.47 16.91 0.50
N GLU A 11 -14.40 16.86 0.03
CA GLU A 11 -14.66 16.15 0.03
C GLU A 11 -15.27 15.77 -0.16
N GLU A 12 -15.47 16.04 -0.65
CA GLU A 12 -16.23 15.64 -0.91
C GLU A 12 -16.69 15.96 -1.31
N LYS A 13 -17.06 16.23 -1.88
CA LYS A 13 -17.60 16.54 -2.41
C LYS A 13 -17.54 16.68 -2.92
N ALA A 14 -17.63 17.07 -3.49
CA ALA A 14 -17.72 17.07 -4.10
C ALA A 14 -17.80 16.78 -4.75
N GLU A 15 -18.15 16.80 -5.49
CA GLU A 15 -18.39 16.47 -6.15
C GLU A 15 -18.87 16.67 -6.83
N GLU A 16 -19.38 16.88 -7.37
CA GLU A 16 -19.61 17.19 -8.03
C GLU A 16 -19.39 17.54 -8.78
N ASN A 17 -19.50 17.98 -9.42
CA ASN A 17 -18.94 18.19 -10.12
C ASN A 17 -18.22 17.89 -10.42
N VAL A 18 -18.33 17.70 -10.57
CA VAL A 18 -17.53 17.21 -10.71
C VAL A 18 -16.58 16.84 -10.62
N VAL A 19 -16.53 16.99 -10.26
CA VAL A 19 -15.13 16.78 -10.22
C VAL A 19 -14.79 15.36 -9.91
N ASN A 20 -13.94 14.77 -10.68
CA ASN A 20 -13.58 13.38 -10.49
C ASN A 20 -12.43 13.25 -9.55
N ILE A 21 -12.72 13.31 -8.26
CA ILE A 21 -11.74 12.85 -7.30
C ILE A 21 -11.90 11.35 -7.24
N ALA A 22 -10.89 10.64 -7.70
CA ALA A 22 -10.95 9.18 -7.68
C ALA A 22 -11.10 8.69 -6.26
N LYS A 23 -11.95 7.71 -6.07
CA LYS A 23 -12.13 7.10 -4.76
C LYS A 23 -10.82 6.46 -4.33
N PRO A 24 -10.57 6.39 -3.02
CA PRO A 24 -9.40 5.67 -2.55
C PRO A 24 -9.43 4.22 -3.03
N HIS A 25 -8.33 3.80 -3.58
CA HIS A 25 -8.16 2.44 -4.06
C HIS A 25 -6.71 2.05 -3.82
N PRO A 26 -6.33 1.88 -2.55
CA PRO A 26 -4.92 1.70 -2.20
C PRO A 26 -4.34 0.44 -2.82
N HIS A 27 -3.15 0.58 -3.37
CA HIS A 27 -2.48 -0.54 -4.01
C HIS A 27 -0.99 -0.29 -4.09
N PHE A 28 -0.25 -1.37 -4.25
CA PHE A 28 1.16 -1.30 -4.60
C PHE A 28 1.32 -1.61 -6.07
N VAL A 29 2.31 -0.98 -6.70
CA VAL A 29 2.76 -1.37 -8.03
C VAL A 29 4.12 -2.04 -7.87
N ARG A 30 4.23 -3.28 -8.31
CA ARG A 30 5.49 -4.01 -8.31
C ARG A 30 6.36 -3.47 -9.43
N VAL A 31 7.49 -2.87 -9.09
CA VAL A 31 8.29 -2.16 -10.08
C VAL A 31 8.79 -3.11 -11.17
N LYS A 32 9.18 -4.30 -10.78
CA LYS A 32 9.75 -5.29 -11.70
C LYS A 32 8.78 -5.71 -12.81
N THR A 33 7.50 -5.79 -12.52
CA THR A 33 6.50 -6.34 -13.45
C THR A 33 5.42 -5.36 -13.85
N GLY A 34 5.24 -4.28 -13.10
CA GLY A 34 4.12 -3.37 -13.28
C GLY A 34 2.81 -3.88 -12.72
N GLU A 35 2.84 -5.03 -12.06
CA GLU A 35 1.64 -5.62 -11.49
C GLU A 35 1.11 -4.78 -10.35
N LYS A 36 -0.22 -4.60 -10.31
CA LYS A 36 -0.88 -3.86 -9.24
C LYS A 36 -1.42 -4.84 -8.21
N ILE A 37 -1.15 -4.52 -6.94
CA ILE A 37 -1.58 -5.35 -5.82
C ILE A 37 -2.51 -4.52 -4.98
N TYR A 38 -3.82 -4.81 -5.07
CA TYR A 38 -4.84 -4.02 -4.39
C TYR A 38 -5.01 -4.50 -2.95
N ILE A 39 -5.07 -3.52 -2.04
CA ILE A 39 -5.23 -3.80 -0.62
C ILE A 39 -6.72 -3.89 -0.32
N GLU A 40 -7.26 -5.08 -0.34
CA GLU A 40 -8.71 -5.27 -0.31
C GLU A 40 -9.26 -5.75 1.02
N LYS A 41 -8.41 -5.81 2.02
CA LYS A 41 -8.80 -6.23 3.37
C LYS A 41 -8.19 -5.27 4.37
N ASP A 42 -8.77 -5.22 5.54
CA ASP A 42 -8.22 -4.37 6.61
C ASP A 42 -6.93 -4.92 7.20
N GLU A 43 -6.68 -6.21 7.01
CA GLU A 43 -5.38 -6.80 7.34
C GLU A 43 -4.95 -7.61 6.12
N PHE A 44 -3.96 -7.08 5.41
CA PHE A 44 -3.55 -7.64 4.12
C PHE A 44 -2.09 -8.09 4.21
N LYS A 45 -1.85 -9.35 3.93
CA LYS A 45 -0.51 -9.95 4.09
C LYS A 45 0.13 -10.20 2.74
N ILE A 46 1.38 -9.77 2.61
CA ILE A 46 2.17 -10.01 1.40
C ILE A 46 3.41 -10.81 1.80
N GLY A 47 3.67 -11.88 1.07
CA GLY A 47 4.83 -12.71 1.34
C GLY A 47 4.98 -13.81 0.31
N LYS A 48 5.88 -14.74 0.57
CA LYS A 48 6.17 -15.82 -0.36
C LYS A 48 5.13 -16.94 -0.32
N SER A 49 4.46 -17.13 0.81
CA SER A 49 3.59 -18.28 1.01
C SER A 49 2.21 -18.07 0.42
N ARG A 50 1.84 -18.91 -0.53
CA ARG A 50 0.48 -18.90 -1.08
C ARG A 50 -0.58 -19.23 -0.04
N ILE A 51 -0.20 -19.99 0.97
CA ILE A 51 -1.16 -20.42 1.99
C ILE A 51 -1.43 -19.32 3.01
N HIS A 52 -0.38 -18.57 3.37
CA HIS A 52 -0.49 -17.61 4.48
C HIS A 52 -0.59 -16.15 4.04
N ALA A 53 -0.22 -15.84 2.80
CA ALA A 53 -0.26 -14.47 2.31
C ALA A 53 -1.51 -14.26 1.46
N ASP A 54 -2.01 -13.03 1.47
CA ASP A 54 -3.12 -12.65 0.59
C ASP A 54 -2.62 -12.39 -0.81
N TYR A 55 -1.39 -11.93 -0.95
CA TYR A 55 -0.71 -11.81 -2.24
C TYR A 55 0.65 -12.49 -2.12
N ALA A 56 0.93 -13.43 -3.02
CA ALA A 56 2.13 -14.25 -2.92
C ALA A 56 3.18 -13.87 -3.95
N LEU A 57 4.39 -13.61 -3.45
CA LEU A 57 5.58 -13.38 -4.28
C LEU A 57 6.36 -14.70 -4.31
N GLU A 58 5.87 -15.66 -5.08
CA GLU A 58 6.25 -17.07 -4.93
C GLU A 58 7.67 -17.40 -5.32
N ASN A 59 8.21 -16.72 -6.32
CA ASN A 59 9.48 -17.14 -6.88
C ASN A 59 10.65 -16.29 -6.41
N ASN A 60 10.55 -15.76 -5.21
CA ASN A 60 11.61 -14.92 -4.66
C ASN A 60 12.00 -15.40 -3.27
N SER A 61 13.18 -16.00 -3.17
CA SER A 61 13.65 -16.56 -1.90
C SER A 61 14.05 -15.49 -0.89
N ALA A 62 14.20 -14.24 -1.32
CA ALA A 62 14.50 -13.14 -0.41
C ALA A 62 13.27 -12.69 0.38
N ILE A 63 12.09 -13.16 0.01
CA ILE A 63 10.83 -12.77 0.63
C ILE A 63 10.45 -13.81 1.68
N SER A 64 10.09 -13.35 2.88
CA SER A 64 9.64 -14.24 3.95
C SER A 64 8.21 -14.72 3.67
N ARG A 65 7.79 -15.81 4.32
CA ARG A 65 6.48 -16.40 4.07
C ARG A 65 5.36 -15.38 4.23
N VAL A 66 5.34 -14.63 5.31
CA VAL A 66 4.55 -13.41 5.45
C VAL A 66 5.56 -12.32 5.75
N HIS A 67 5.86 -11.50 4.76
CA HIS A 67 6.93 -10.53 4.85
C HIS A 67 6.46 -9.23 5.49
N VAL A 68 5.32 -8.72 5.02
CA VAL A 68 4.72 -7.50 5.56
C VAL A 68 3.24 -7.71 5.77
N ILE A 69 2.68 -6.89 6.65
CA ILE A 69 1.25 -6.83 6.89
C ILE A 69 0.83 -5.38 6.73
N ILE A 70 -0.17 -5.14 5.90
CA ILE A 70 -0.77 -3.82 5.75
C ILE A 70 -2.02 -3.80 6.60
N ILE A 71 -2.14 -2.81 7.48
CA ILE A 71 -3.27 -2.68 8.39
C ILE A 71 -3.99 -1.39 8.05
N ARG A 72 -5.31 -1.49 7.84
CA ARG A 72 -6.15 -0.33 7.54
C ARG A 72 -7.02 -0.04 8.74
N ARG A 73 -6.93 1.20 9.22
CA ARG A 73 -7.79 1.70 10.30
C ARG A 73 -8.32 3.06 9.90
N ASN A 74 -9.64 3.22 9.92
CA ASN A 74 -10.29 4.49 9.58
C ASN A 74 -9.84 5.02 8.22
N GLY A 75 -9.71 4.12 7.25
CA GLY A 75 -9.32 4.50 5.89
C GLY A 75 -7.84 4.81 5.72
N VAL A 76 -7.04 4.63 6.77
CA VAL A 76 -5.61 4.92 6.73
C VAL A 76 -4.84 3.60 6.74
N ASN A 77 -3.84 3.50 5.86
CA ASN A 77 -3.09 2.27 5.68
C ASN A 77 -1.71 2.36 6.32
N TYR A 78 -1.37 1.33 7.08
CA TYR A 78 -0.08 1.24 7.77
C TYR A 78 0.66 0.00 7.32
N LEU A 79 1.97 0.12 7.16
CA LEU A 79 2.84 -0.97 6.77
C LEU A 79 3.61 -1.46 7.97
N LYS A 80 3.68 -2.78 8.15
CA LYS A 80 4.40 -3.38 9.26
C LYS A 80 5.25 -4.54 8.73
N ASP A 81 6.54 -4.54 9.06
CA ASP A 81 7.40 -5.68 8.76
C ASP A 81 7.10 -6.81 9.74
N ASN A 82 6.89 -8.00 9.23
CA ASN A 82 6.53 -9.16 10.06
C ASN A 82 7.77 -9.98 10.40
N ALA A 83 8.75 -9.35 11.03
CA ALA A 83 10.01 -9.99 11.40
C ALA A 83 10.64 -10.73 10.23
N SER A 84 10.70 -10.06 9.09
CA SER A 84 11.22 -10.66 7.87
C SER A 84 12.72 -10.90 7.97
N THR A 85 13.19 -11.91 7.22
CA THR A 85 14.62 -12.25 7.26
C THR A 85 15.48 -11.17 6.62
N ASN A 86 15.03 -10.61 5.49
CA ASN A 86 15.85 -9.66 4.74
C ASN A 86 15.41 -8.22 4.87
N GLY A 87 14.34 -7.96 5.66
CA GLY A 87 13.95 -6.60 5.98
C GLY A 87 12.96 -5.97 5.02
N THR A 88 12.39 -4.89 5.50
CA THR A 88 11.47 -4.03 4.74
C THR A 88 12.00 -2.61 4.85
N PHE A 89 12.02 -1.91 3.73
CA PHE A 89 12.60 -0.57 3.67
C PHE A 89 11.57 0.42 3.12
N VAL A 90 11.55 1.61 3.70
CA VAL A 90 10.68 2.69 3.26
C VAL A 90 11.57 3.87 2.90
N ASP A 91 11.53 4.28 1.64
CA ASP A 91 12.37 5.36 1.12
C ASP A 91 13.84 5.17 1.52
N GLY A 92 14.29 3.91 1.47
CA GLY A 92 15.67 3.54 1.77
C GLY A 92 15.98 3.25 3.22
N GLU A 93 15.05 3.49 4.15
CA GLU A 93 15.28 3.25 5.57
C GLU A 93 14.65 1.95 6.01
N LYS A 94 15.43 1.12 6.71
CA LYS A 94 14.93 -0.16 7.20
C LYS A 94 13.95 0.03 8.33
N LEU A 95 12.82 -0.63 8.25
CA LEU A 95 11.80 -0.61 9.32
C LEU A 95 12.21 -1.51 10.46
N GLU A 96 11.88 -1.09 11.68
CA GLU A 96 11.95 -1.99 12.82
C GLU A 96 10.81 -3.00 12.71
N PRO A 97 11.09 -4.28 12.94
CA PRO A 97 10.03 -5.29 12.90
C PRO A 97 8.91 -4.95 13.86
N GLY A 98 7.67 -5.09 13.42
CA GLY A 98 6.51 -4.83 14.24
C GLY A 98 6.08 -3.39 14.35
N ARG A 99 6.90 -2.46 13.90
CA ARG A 99 6.55 -1.04 13.93
C ARG A 99 5.67 -0.69 12.74
N GLU A 100 4.58 0.02 12.99
CA GLU A 100 3.68 0.48 11.94
C GLU A 100 4.14 1.81 11.38
N VAL A 101 4.15 1.91 10.06
CA VAL A 101 4.52 3.13 9.36
C VAL A 101 3.39 3.52 8.42
N LEU A 102 2.99 4.78 8.45
CA LEU A 102 1.93 5.28 7.59
C LEU A 102 2.33 5.18 6.13
N LEU A 103 1.46 4.57 5.31
CA LEU A 103 1.67 4.52 3.87
C LEU A 103 1.11 5.78 3.23
N LYS A 104 1.98 6.48 2.49
CA LYS A 104 1.64 7.72 1.80
C LYS A 104 1.71 7.49 0.30
N ASN A 105 0.93 8.27 -0.44
CA ASN A 105 0.95 8.21 -1.90
C ASN A 105 2.36 8.43 -2.44
N ASP A 106 2.75 7.64 -3.44
CA ASP A 106 4.07 7.66 -4.08
C ASP A 106 5.20 7.16 -3.18
N MET A 107 4.88 6.51 -2.07
CA MET A 107 5.91 6.02 -1.16
C MET A 107 6.60 4.80 -1.77
N HIS A 108 7.92 4.83 -1.77
CA HIS A 108 8.74 3.73 -2.27
C HIS A 108 9.04 2.76 -1.15
N VAL A 109 8.68 1.51 -1.32
CA VAL A 109 8.94 0.47 -0.32
C VAL A 109 9.69 -0.68 -0.96
N LYS A 110 10.44 -1.40 -0.14
CA LYS A 110 11.21 -2.54 -0.63
C LYS A 110 11.02 -3.69 0.35
N PHE A 111 10.57 -4.82 -0.17
CA PHE A 111 10.41 -6.05 0.62
C PHE A 111 11.53 -6.99 0.21
N GLY A 112 12.50 -7.22 1.11
CA GLY A 112 13.66 -7.99 0.73
C GLY A 112 14.42 -7.29 -0.38
N ASP A 113 14.39 -7.86 -1.57
CA ASP A 113 15.05 -7.27 -2.74
C ASP A 113 14.06 -6.79 -3.82
N GLU A 114 12.76 -6.70 -3.49
CA GLU A 114 11.75 -6.28 -4.46
C GLU A 114 11.22 -4.89 -4.16
N ASP A 115 11.17 -4.06 -5.19
CA ASP A 115 10.73 -2.68 -5.08
C ASP A 115 9.27 -2.52 -5.47
N PHE A 116 8.56 -1.70 -4.68
CA PHE A 116 7.15 -1.39 -4.91
C PHE A 116 6.93 0.09 -4.68
N ILE A 117 5.88 0.63 -5.32
CA ILE A 117 5.45 1.99 -5.07
C ILE A 117 4.00 1.92 -4.61
N PHE A 118 3.70 2.63 -3.53
CA PHE A 118 2.35 2.66 -2.98
C PHE A 118 1.58 3.85 -3.53
N TYR A 119 0.33 3.59 -3.93
CA TYR A 119 -0.58 4.64 -4.40
C TYR A 119 -1.89 4.55 -3.65
N LEU A 120 -2.44 5.71 -3.27
CA LEU A 120 -3.73 5.76 -2.60
C LEU A 120 -4.89 5.57 -3.56
N ARG A 121 -4.72 5.97 -4.83
CA ARG A 121 -5.77 5.98 -5.83
C ARG A 121 -5.21 5.54 -7.16
N GLU A 122 -6.11 5.13 -8.05
CA GLU A 122 -5.71 4.93 -9.44
C GLU A 122 -5.31 6.27 -10.04
N GLU A 123 -4.35 6.22 -10.95
CA GLU A 123 -3.98 7.43 -11.67
C GLU A 123 -5.10 7.86 -12.58
N ALA A 124 -5.42 9.15 -12.53
CA ALA A 124 -6.36 9.73 -13.47
C ALA A 124 -5.65 9.88 -14.81
N ASN A 125 -6.34 9.49 -15.88
CA ASN A 125 -5.82 9.69 -17.24
C ASN A 125 -6.45 10.89 -17.88
#